data_e20a77bb4f69ac6c1f93774811878022
#
_entry.id   e20a77bb4f69ac6c1f93774811878022
#
_cell.length_a   1.000
_cell.length_b   1.000
_cell.length_c   1.000
_cell.angle_alpha   90.00
_cell.angle_beta   90.00
_cell.angle_gamma   90.00
#
_symmetry.space_group_name_H-M   'P 1'
#
loop_
_entity.id
_entity.type
_entity.pdbx_description
1 polymer ?
#
loop_
_entity_poly.entity_id
_entity_poly.type
_entity_poly.pdbx_seq_one_letter_code
_entity_poly.pdbx_strand_id
1 'polypeptide(L)'
;MRDTQAQVSIDFLIGILIFAGVIFFAVQFVGSSAAPFISSQTTGEKVTKVHTVGDRLYYDKLDTDTEGKLDLSYFDNGTGIKTPEELAADLGLNITDRYEMSVEVVNATTDATDDTVKLNGDPIDIGEGSPGIGGAGAKAKRVGYTESNGTVAIELEVW
;
A
#
# COMPACT_ATOMS: atom_id res chain seq x y z
N MET A 1 -29.09 64.60 -4.55
CA MET A 1 -29.48 63.33 -3.89
C MET A 1 -29.24 62.04 -4.74
N ARG A 2 -28.47 62.11 -5.84
CA ARG A 2 -28.16 60.93 -6.68
C ARG A 2 -26.83 60.26 -6.36
N ASP A 3 -25.91 60.91 -5.68
CA ASP A 3 -24.55 60.40 -5.46
C ASP A 3 -24.43 59.40 -4.32
N THR A 4 -25.31 59.48 -3.32
CA THR A 4 -25.28 58.55 -2.16
C THR A 4 -25.71 57.13 -2.50
N GLN A 5 -26.63 56.92 -3.46
CA GLN A 5 -27.06 55.61 -3.87
C GLN A 5 -25.99 54.87 -4.69
N ALA A 6 -25.24 55.60 -5.52
CA ALA A 6 -24.13 55.01 -6.26
C ALA A 6 -22.97 54.64 -5.35
N GLN A 7 -22.68 55.42 -4.32
CA GLN A 7 -21.62 55.16 -3.34
C GLN A 7 -21.89 53.95 -2.48
N VAL A 8 -23.11 53.79 -1.99
CA VAL A 8 -23.54 52.58 -1.24
C VAL A 8 -23.44 51.30 -2.10
N SER A 9 -23.73 51.40 -3.40
CA SER A 9 -23.62 50.27 -4.31
C SER A 9 -22.16 49.85 -4.55
N ILE A 10 -21.23 50.77 -4.64
CA ILE A 10 -19.79 50.52 -4.82
C ILE A 10 -19.20 49.91 -3.54
N ASP A 11 -19.50 50.43 -2.38
CA ASP A 11 -19.02 49.92 -1.10
C ASP A 11 -19.50 48.49 -0.85
N PHE A 12 -20.76 48.20 -1.20
CA PHE A 12 -21.31 46.86 -1.13
C PHE A 12 -20.61 45.87 -2.08
N LEU A 13 -20.31 46.30 -3.30
CA LEU A 13 -19.62 45.50 -4.31
C LEU A 13 -18.17 45.20 -3.90
N ILE A 14 -17.47 46.17 -3.31
CA ILE A 14 -16.12 45.98 -2.76
C ILE A 14 -16.17 45.01 -1.57
N GLY A 15 -17.16 45.15 -0.69
CA GLY A 15 -17.34 44.23 0.44
C GLY A 15 -17.55 42.76 0.00
N ILE A 16 -18.37 42.53 -1.03
CA ILE A 16 -18.58 41.19 -1.61
C ILE A 16 -17.28 40.65 -2.22
N LEU A 17 -16.53 41.47 -2.94
CA LEU A 17 -15.26 41.05 -3.56
C LEU A 17 -14.22 40.65 -2.51
N ILE A 18 -14.08 41.43 -1.43
CA ILE A 18 -13.19 41.09 -0.31
C ILE A 18 -13.62 39.80 0.36
N PHE A 19 -14.92 39.65 0.65
CA PHE A 19 -15.47 38.45 1.27
C PHE A 19 -15.26 37.19 0.40
N ALA A 20 -15.53 37.28 -0.90
CA ALA A 20 -15.29 36.20 -1.85
C ALA A 20 -13.79 35.87 -1.92
N GLY A 21 -12.91 36.85 -1.91
CA GLY A 21 -11.47 36.65 -1.86
C GLY A 21 -10.99 35.91 -0.62
N VAL A 22 -11.52 36.27 0.55
CA VAL A 22 -11.20 35.62 1.81
C VAL A 22 -11.69 34.14 1.82
N ILE A 23 -12.92 33.89 1.34
CA ILE A 23 -13.42 32.52 1.21
C ILE A 23 -12.56 31.70 0.25
N PHE A 24 -12.25 32.24 -0.91
CA PHE A 24 -11.40 31.56 -1.89
C PHE A 24 -10.02 31.23 -1.30
N PHE A 25 -9.40 32.17 -0.63
CA PHE A 25 -8.13 31.96 0.06
C PHE A 25 -8.23 30.89 1.15
N ALA A 26 -9.29 30.93 1.97
CA ALA A 26 -9.51 29.94 3.02
C ALA A 26 -9.66 28.52 2.44
N VAL A 27 -10.43 28.35 1.37
CA VAL A 27 -10.61 27.07 0.69
C VAL A 27 -9.29 26.56 0.11
N GLN A 28 -8.52 27.42 -0.55
CA GLN A 28 -7.20 27.06 -1.08
C GLN A 28 -6.21 26.70 0.03
N PHE A 29 -6.20 27.46 1.12
CA PHE A 29 -5.32 27.21 2.26
C PHE A 29 -5.65 25.88 2.95
N VAL A 30 -6.93 25.61 3.21
CA VAL A 30 -7.35 24.33 3.81
C VAL A 30 -7.02 23.17 2.88
N GLY A 31 -7.31 23.30 1.58
CA GLY A 31 -6.99 22.26 0.60
C GLY A 31 -5.49 21.96 0.51
N SER A 32 -4.65 22.97 0.47
CA SER A 32 -3.20 22.80 0.40
C SER A 32 -2.57 22.30 1.71
N SER A 33 -3.15 22.66 2.85
CA SER A 33 -2.63 22.26 4.16
C SER A 33 -3.11 20.87 4.60
N ALA A 34 -4.33 20.46 4.22
CA ALA A 34 -4.89 19.17 4.61
C ALA A 34 -4.38 18.00 3.76
N ALA A 35 -4.11 18.22 2.48
CA ALA A 35 -3.66 17.18 1.57
C ALA A 35 -2.39 16.44 2.05
N PRO A 36 -1.33 17.10 2.54
CA PRO A 36 -0.14 16.42 3.05
C PRO A 36 -0.43 15.56 4.30
N PHE A 37 -1.35 16.01 5.17
CA PHE A 37 -1.71 15.24 6.38
C PHE A 37 -2.48 13.98 6.02
N ILE A 38 -3.42 14.06 5.09
CA ILE A 38 -4.19 12.89 4.64
C ILE A 38 -3.28 11.87 3.96
N SER A 39 -2.37 12.31 3.09
CA SER A 39 -1.43 11.41 2.42
C SER A 39 -0.42 10.77 3.39
N SER A 40 0.05 11.49 4.41
CA SER A 40 0.98 10.94 5.39
C SER A 40 0.31 9.92 6.31
N GLN A 41 -0.94 10.11 6.69
CA GLN A 41 -1.69 9.15 7.49
C GLN A 41 -1.95 7.85 6.73
N THR A 42 -2.38 7.94 5.47
CA THR A 42 -2.60 6.76 4.63
C THR A 42 -1.31 5.99 4.36
N THR A 43 -0.20 6.68 4.15
CA THR A 43 1.10 6.03 3.96
C THR A 43 1.57 5.35 5.26
N GLY A 44 1.44 6.00 6.41
CA GLY A 44 1.79 5.43 7.70
C GLY A 44 0.96 4.18 8.05
N GLU A 45 -0.32 4.20 7.74
CA GLU A 45 -1.20 3.04 7.92
C GLU A 45 -0.79 1.87 7.03
N LYS A 46 -0.50 2.10 5.75
CA LYS A 46 -0.02 1.06 4.84
C LYS A 46 1.32 0.47 5.28
N VAL A 47 2.26 1.30 5.71
CA VAL A 47 3.55 0.83 6.24
C VAL A 47 3.36 -0.06 7.47
N THR A 48 2.52 0.34 8.40
CA THR A 48 2.22 -0.47 9.59
C THR A 48 1.55 -1.79 9.20
N LYS A 49 0.61 -1.74 8.27
CA LYS A 49 -0.09 -2.92 7.76
C LYS A 49 0.87 -3.88 7.08
N VAL A 50 1.70 -3.41 6.15
CA VAL A 50 2.63 -4.29 5.41
C VAL A 50 3.63 -4.97 6.34
N HIS A 51 4.11 -4.28 7.36
CA HIS A 51 4.98 -4.90 8.36
C HIS A 51 4.25 -5.93 9.21
N THR A 52 3.06 -5.62 9.71
CA THR A 52 2.27 -6.57 10.52
C THR A 52 1.91 -7.83 9.73
N VAL A 53 1.50 -7.66 8.48
CA VAL A 53 1.16 -8.78 7.60
C VAL A 53 2.39 -9.56 7.20
N GLY A 54 3.50 -8.87 6.90
CA GLY A 54 4.78 -9.50 6.60
C GLY A 54 5.32 -10.32 7.77
N ASP A 55 5.22 -9.81 8.98
CA ASP A 55 5.64 -10.54 10.18
C ASP A 55 4.74 -11.76 10.42
N ARG A 56 3.42 -11.63 10.26
CA ARG A 56 2.49 -12.77 10.37
C ARG A 56 2.76 -13.82 9.30
N LEU A 57 2.98 -13.41 8.06
CA LEU A 57 3.34 -14.33 6.99
C LEU A 57 4.63 -15.06 7.32
N TYR A 58 5.66 -14.33 7.69
CA TYR A 58 6.98 -14.88 7.94
C TYR A 58 7.01 -15.77 9.18
N TYR A 59 6.60 -15.27 10.35
CA TYR A 59 6.75 -15.97 11.62
C TYR A 59 5.63 -16.93 11.95
N ASP A 60 4.39 -16.66 11.54
CA ASP A 60 3.25 -17.50 11.90
C ASP A 60 2.94 -18.58 10.84
N LYS A 61 3.32 -18.33 9.58
CA LYS A 61 2.92 -19.19 8.47
C LYS A 61 4.06 -19.91 7.77
N LEU A 62 5.19 -19.25 7.61
CA LEU A 62 6.32 -19.80 6.86
C LEU A 62 7.45 -20.29 7.76
N ASP A 63 7.60 -19.74 8.97
CA ASP A 63 8.65 -20.17 9.89
C ASP A 63 8.43 -21.63 10.34
N THR A 64 9.54 -22.36 10.36
CA THR A 64 9.55 -23.74 10.87
C THR A 64 10.18 -23.72 12.26
N ASP A 65 10.19 -24.89 12.94
CA ASP A 65 10.88 -25.06 14.25
C ASP A 65 12.40 -24.78 14.18
N THR A 66 12.94 -24.55 12.98
CA THR A 66 14.34 -24.22 12.74
C THR A 66 14.47 -22.75 12.34
N GLU A 67 15.15 -21.97 13.16
CA GLU A 67 15.30 -20.53 13.00
C GLU A 67 15.73 -20.13 11.57
N GLY A 68 14.95 -19.27 10.94
CA GLY A 68 15.19 -18.75 9.59
C GLY A 68 14.92 -19.72 8.45
N LYS A 69 14.49 -20.96 8.74
CA LYS A 69 14.08 -21.93 7.71
C LYS A 69 12.61 -21.74 7.39
N LEU A 70 12.31 -21.59 6.11
CA LEU A 70 10.96 -21.33 5.61
C LEU A 70 10.36 -22.53 4.92
N ASP A 71 9.09 -22.78 5.20
CA ASP A 71 8.26 -23.75 4.48
C ASP A 71 7.39 -23.03 3.44
N LEU A 72 7.79 -23.11 2.19
CA LEU A 72 7.06 -22.49 1.10
C LEU A 72 5.81 -23.30 0.69
N SER A 73 5.61 -24.51 1.22
CA SER A 73 4.40 -25.29 0.95
C SER A 73 3.13 -24.61 1.42
N TYR A 74 3.25 -23.65 2.32
CA TYR A 74 2.14 -22.79 2.74
C TYR A 74 1.45 -22.05 1.56
N PHE A 75 2.20 -21.74 0.51
CA PHE A 75 1.63 -21.08 -0.67
C PHE A 75 0.83 -22.02 -1.58
N ASP A 76 0.90 -23.32 -1.36
CA ASP A 76 0.12 -24.32 -2.10
C ASP A 76 -1.28 -24.47 -1.47
N ASN A 77 -2.34 -24.36 -2.28
CA ASN A 77 -3.71 -24.59 -1.86
C ASN A 77 -4.23 -26.00 -2.25
N GLY A 78 -3.34 -26.86 -2.75
CA GLY A 78 -3.66 -28.21 -3.24
C GLY A 78 -4.11 -28.28 -4.70
N THR A 79 -4.33 -27.13 -5.34
CA THR A 79 -4.65 -27.01 -6.78
C THR A 79 -3.65 -26.13 -7.52
N GLY A 80 -2.72 -25.51 -6.82
CA GLY A 80 -1.70 -24.62 -7.33
C GLY A 80 -1.29 -23.58 -6.27
N ILE A 81 -0.83 -22.42 -6.72
CA ILE A 81 -0.48 -21.33 -5.83
C ILE A 81 -1.76 -20.62 -5.33
N LYS A 82 -1.79 -20.25 -4.05
CA LYS A 82 -2.90 -19.51 -3.44
C LYS A 82 -3.22 -18.23 -4.21
N THR A 83 -4.50 -17.89 -4.25
CA THR A 83 -4.92 -16.59 -4.79
C THR A 83 -4.65 -15.46 -3.79
N PRO A 84 -4.60 -14.20 -4.26
CA PRO A 84 -4.45 -13.05 -3.36
C PRO A 84 -5.53 -13.00 -2.27
N GLU A 85 -6.77 -13.35 -2.61
CA GLU A 85 -7.90 -13.36 -1.68
C GLU A 85 -7.74 -14.44 -0.59
N GLU A 86 -7.30 -15.64 -0.95
CA GLU A 86 -7.02 -16.72 -0.02
C GLU A 86 -5.91 -16.34 0.95
N LEU A 87 -4.82 -15.79 0.40
CA LEU A 87 -3.68 -15.37 1.20
C LEU A 87 -4.04 -14.22 2.14
N ALA A 88 -4.78 -13.24 1.66
CA ALA A 88 -5.21 -12.11 2.47
C ALA A 88 -6.17 -12.54 3.60
N ALA A 89 -7.10 -13.43 3.32
CA ALA A 89 -7.98 -14.00 4.33
C ALA A 89 -7.19 -14.72 5.43
N ASP A 90 -6.20 -15.54 5.06
CA ASP A 90 -5.33 -16.24 5.98
C ASP A 90 -4.49 -15.31 6.85
N LEU A 91 -4.08 -14.18 6.31
CA LEU A 91 -3.29 -13.15 6.99
C LEU A 91 -4.16 -12.14 7.76
N GLY A 92 -5.50 -12.28 7.69
CA GLY A 92 -6.44 -11.39 8.36
C GLY A 92 -6.50 -9.99 7.75
N LEU A 93 -6.18 -9.88 6.47
CA LEU A 93 -6.44 -8.69 5.68
C LEU A 93 -7.86 -8.76 5.13
N ASN A 94 -8.62 -7.71 5.41
CA ASN A 94 -9.92 -7.55 4.77
C ASN A 94 -9.72 -6.82 3.44
N ILE A 95 -9.69 -7.57 2.32
CA ILE A 95 -9.49 -7.01 0.96
C ILE A 95 -10.74 -6.22 0.50
N THR A 96 -11.75 -6.08 1.32
CA THR A 96 -13.05 -5.65 0.84
C THR A 96 -13.11 -4.24 0.32
N ASP A 97 -12.16 -3.39 0.23
CA ASP A 97 -12.32 -2.09 -0.47
C ASP A 97 -11.14 -1.10 -0.34
N ARG A 98 -10.05 -1.46 0.34
CA ARG A 98 -9.02 -0.46 0.65
C ARG A 98 -7.57 -0.89 0.42
N TYR A 99 -7.33 -2.18 0.34
CA TYR A 99 -5.96 -2.70 0.22
C TYR A 99 -5.91 -3.82 -0.81
N GLU A 100 -5.04 -3.65 -1.76
CA GLU A 100 -4.56 -4.73 -2.62
C GLU A 100 -3.20 -5.18 -2.10
N MET A 101 -2.82 -6.42 -2.40
CA MET A 101 -1.61 -7.01 -1.89
C MET A 101 -0.95 -7.86 -2.97
N SER A 102 0.37 -7.81 -3.04
CA SER A 102 1.16 -8.80 -3.76
C SER A 102 2.22 -9.42 -2.86
N VAL A 103 2.53 -10.68 -3.12
CA VAL A 103 3.62 -11.41 -2.48
C VAL A 103 4.43 -12.08 -3.56
N GLU A 104 5.70 -11.81 -3.60
CA GLU A 104 6.66 -12.45 -4.48
C GLU A 104 7.76 -13.11 -3.66
N VAL A 105 8.16 -14.32 -4.04
CA VAL A 105 9.30 -15.02 -3.45
C VAL A 105 10.40 -15.11 -4.48
N VAL A 106 11.52 -14.43 -4.21
CA VAL A 106 12.67 -14.37 -5.10
C VAL A 106 13.89 -15.04 -4.48
N ASN A 107 14.79 -15.55 -5.32
CA ASN A 107 16.07 -16.05 -4.88
C ASN A 107 16.97 -14.87 -4.47
N ALA A 108 17.38 -14.83 -3.21
CA ALA A 108 18.19 -13.73 -2.67
C ALA A 108 19.69 -13.82 -3.03
N THR A 109 20.12 -14.91 -3.64
CA THR A 109 21.54 -15.14 -4.02
C THR A 109 21.88 -14.65 -5.41
N THR A 110 20.89 -14.38 -6.24
CA THR A 110 21.09 -13.93 -7.62
C THR A 110 20.64 -12.47 -7.75
N ASP A 111 21.48 -11.62 -8.35
CA ASP A 111 21.11 -10.23 -8.72
C ASP A 111 20.15 -10.18 -9.95
N ALA A 112 19.61 -11.30 -10.37
CA ALA A 112 18.70 -11.37 -11.50
C ALA A 112 17.29 -11.00 -11.06
N THR A 113 16.76 -9.97 -11.68
CA THR A 113 15.39 -9.45 -11.49
C THR A 113 14.27 -10.44 -11.90
N ASP A 114 14.62 -11.66 -12.26
CA ASP A 114 13.67 -12.62 -12.87
C ASP A 114 13.78 -14.02 -12.23
N ASP A 115 14.23 -14.09 -10.97
CA ASP A 115 14.49 -15.37 -10.29
C ASP A 115 13.41 -15.66 -9.24
N THR A 116 12.14 -15.55 -9.66
CA THR A 116 11.01 -15.92 -8.82
C THR A 116 11.08 -17.41 -8.48
N VAL A 117 11.02 -17.73 -7.21
CA VAL A 117 11.03 -19.10 -6.73
C VAL A 117 9.78 -19.84 -7.17
N LYS A 118 9.95 -21.07 -7.65
CA LYS A 118 8.83 -21.91 -8.12
C LYS A 118 8.49 -22.98 -7.11
N LEU A 119 7.20 -23.16 -6.90
CA LEU A 119 6.63 -24.26 -6.13
C LEU A 119 5.81 -25.15 -7.07
N ASN A 120 6.16 -26.43 -7.15
CA ASN A 120 5.55 -27.41 -8.07
C ASN A 120 5.63 -27.02 -9.57
N GLY A 121 6.52 -26.10 -9.93
CA GLY A 121 6.70 -25.59 -11.30
C GLY A 121 6.06 -24.21 -11.52
N ASP A 122 5.18 -23.76 -10.66
CA ASP A 122 4.54 -22.46 -10.72
C ASP A 122 5.32 -21.41 -9.92
N PRO A 123 5.50 -20.19 -10.42
CA PRO A 123 6.16 -19.11 -9.69
C PRO A 123 5.32 -18.70 -8.47
N ILE A 124 5.99 -18.45 -7.34
CA ILE A 124 5.32 -17.84 -6.18
C ILE A 124 5.30 -16.33 -6.40
N ASP A 125 4.33 -15.89 -7.18
CA ASP A 125 4.01 -14.51 -7.47
C ASP A 125 2.49 -14.36 -7.37
N ILE A 126 2.05 -13.80 -6.24
CA ILE A 126 0.63 -13.73 -5.85
C ILE A 126 0.20 -12.28 -5.86
N GLY A 127 -0.78 -11.96 -6.67
CA GLY A 127 -1.32 -10.63 -6.83
C GLY A 127 -0.80 -9.91 -8.07
N GLU A 128 -1.51 -8.89 -8.49
CA GLU A 128 -1.06 -8.02 -9.57
C GLU A 128 -0.01 -7.05 -9.04
N GLY A 129 1.20 -7.15 -9.56
CA GLY A 129 2.31 -6.29 -9.18
C GLY A 129 2.06 -4.84 -9.55
N SER A 130 2.32 -3.97 -8.62
CA SER A 130 2.36 -2.51 -8.73
C SER A 130 1.00 -1.80 -8.82
N PRO A 131 0.76 -0.85 -7.94
CA PRO A 131 -0.42 -0.01 -8.02
C PRO A 131 -0.41 0.73 -9.35
N GLY A 132 -1.57 0.74 -10.03
CA GLY A 132 -1.80 1.60 -11.18
C GLY A 132 -1.44 3.05 -10.85
N ILE A 133 -1.19 3.85 -11.87
CA ILE A 133 -0.74 5.25 -11.78
C ILE A 133 -1.48 6.00 -10.65
N GLY A 134 -0.80 6.21 -9.50
CA GLY A 134 -1.29 7.02 -8.39
C GLY A 134 -1.37 6.35 -7.01
N GLY A 135 -1.15 5.05 -6.88
CA GLY A 135 -1.14 4.37 -5.59
C GLY A 135 0.27 4.22 -5.02
N ALA A 136 0.63 4.97 -3.99
CA ALA A 136 1.85 4.68 -3.25
C ALA A 136 1.64 3.39 -2.42
N GLY A 137 2.32 2.32 -2.79
CA GLY A 137 2.37 1.08 -2.02
C GLY A 137 3.40 1.16 -0.89
N ALA A 138 3.22 0.33 0.11
CA ALA A 138 4.24 0.08 1.13
C ALA A 138 4.80 -1.33 0.92
N LYS A 139 6.14 -1.45 1.01
CA LYS A 139 6.85 -2.71 0.80
C LYS A 139 7.50 -3.20 2.09
N ALA A 140 7.43 -4.50 2.32
CA ALA A 140 8.22 -5.18 3.33
C ALA A 140 8.99 -6.34 2.67
N LYS A 141 10.25 -6.52 3.07
CA LYS A 141 11.10 -7.61 2.62
C LYS A 141 11.59 -8.40 3.82
N ARG A 142 11.48 -9.71 3.75
CA ARG A 142 12.01 -10.65 4.74
C ARG A 142 12.88 -11.66 4.04
N VAL A 143 13.98 -12.07 4.68
CA VAL A 143 14.94 -13.01 4.12
C VAL A 143 14.99 -14.25 5.00
N GLY A 144 14.93 -15.40 4.39
CA GLY A 144 15.07 -16.69 5.05
C GLY A 144 15.75 -17.69 4.12
N TYR A 145 15.75 -18.96 4.48
CA TYR A 145 16.29 -19.97 3.61
C TYR A 145 15.31 -21.17 3.49
N THR A 146 15.42 -21.86 2.37
CA THR A 146 14.69 -23.10 2.12
C THR A 146 15.68 -24.21 1.75
N GLU A 147 15.33 -25.46 2.00
CA GLU A 147 16.20 -26.59 1.65
C GLU A 147 16.42 -26.71 0.14
N SER A 148 15.41 -26.37 -0.65
CA SER A 148 15.44 -26.56 -2.11
C SER A 148 16.02 -25.38 -2.87
N ASN A 149 15.84 -24.15 -2.37
CA ASN A 149 16.15 -22.93 -3.13
C ASN A 149 17.26 -22.07 -2.50
N GLY A 150 17.80 -22.49 -1.34
CA GLY A 150 18.81 -21.72 -0.62
C GLY A 150 18.21 -20.47 0.04
N THR A 151 18.92 -19.35 -0.03
CA THR A 151 18.45 -18.08 0.56
C THR A 151 17.40 -17.44 -0.34
N VAL A 152 16.24 -17.18 0.22
CA VAL A 152 15.11 -16.56 -0.46
C VAL A 152 14.71 -15.26 0.21
N ALA A 153 14.18 -14.35 -0.55
CA ALA A 153 13.55 -13.14 -0.05
C ALA A 153 12.05 -13.17 -0.36
N ILE A 154 11.25 -12.84 0.62
CA ILE A 154 9.81 -12.66 0.49
C ILE A 154 9.56 -11.17 0.41
N GLU A 155 9.03 -10.72 -0.69
CA GLU A 155 8.65 -9.33 -0.93
C GLU A 155 7.13 -9.22 -0.84
N LEU A 156 6.65 -8.43 0.10
CA LEU A 156 5.23 -8.13 0.30
C LEU A 156 5.00 -6.66 -0.01
N GLU A 157 4.04 -6.38 -0.85
CA GLU A 157 3.58 -5.02 -1.12
C GLU A 157 2.09 -4.89 -0.81
N VAL A 158 1.70 -3.74 -0.22
CA VAL A 158 0.30 -3.38 0.07
C VAL A 158 0.06 -1.96 -0.44
N TRP A 159 -1.01 -1.73 -1.23
CA TRP A 159 -1.38 -0.42 -1.79
C TRP A 159 -2.87 -0.07 -1.70
#